data_512dd25ee7a0a407f3982267419c41fd
#
_entry.id   512dd25ee7a0a407f3982267419c41fd
#
_cell.length_a   1.000
_cell.length_b   1.000
_cell.length_c   1.000
_cell.angle_alpha   90.00
_cell.angle_beta   90.00
_cell.angle_gamma   90.00
#
_symmetry.space_group_name_H-M   'P 1'
#
loop_
_entity.id
_entity.type
_entity.pdbx_description
1 polymer ?
#
loop_
_entity_poly.entity_id
_entity_poly.type
_entity_poly.pdbx_seq_one_letter_code
_entity_poly.pdbx_strand_id
1 'polypeptide(L)'
;MEEPHSKTTKSSTQLRKVAPLPQYIEKGKLPPQAVDLEDAVLGALMLEKEAVNDVIDILKPNSFYKETHQKIFEAIQILFQDSEPIDILTVTEKLKKSGDLDFVGGPYYISQLTSRVASSANAEYHARIIAQKYVQRELIRISSETIKMAYDETTDIFDLLDKAESGLYSVTEGNLKKSWDPMRTLLGQAIARIEEMKGKDE
;
A
#
# COMPACT_ATOMS: atom_id res chain seq x y z
N MET A 1 -40.14 -28.19 40.79
CA MET A 1 -40.18 -27.87 39.37
C MET A 1 -39.46 -26.55 39.20
N GLU A 2 -38.15 -26.64 38.93
CA GLU A 2 -37.30 -25.47 38.73
C GLU A 2 -36.98 -25.36 37.23
N GLU A 3 -37.28 -24.20 36.66
CA GLU A 3 -36.94 -23.90 35.27
C GLU A 3 -35.46 -23.43 35.18
N PRO A 4 -34.70 -23.84 34.16
CA PRO A 4 -33.31 -23.36 34.00
C PRO A 4 -33.27 -22.03 33.25
N HIS A 5 -32.69 -21.02 33.91
CA HIS A 5 -32.35 -19.73 33.33
C HIS A 5 -31.30 -19.86 32.22
N SER A 6 -31.72 -19.58 30.99
CA SER A 6 -30.85 -19.42 29.83
C SER A 6 -30.00 -18.15 29.98
N LYS A 7 -28.70 -18.33 30.15
CA LYS A 7 -27.70 -17.22 30.10
C LYS A 7 -27.37 -16.90 28.64
N THR A 8 -27.94 -15.82 28.13
CA THR A 8 -27.59 -15.25 26.85
C THR A 8 -26.23 -14.51 26.96
N THR A 9 -25.21 -15.14 26.44
CA THR A 9 -23.87 -14.53 26.35
C THR A 9 -23.88 -13.48 25.23
N LYS A 10 -23.93 -12.20 25.58
CA LYS A 10 -23.76 -11.12 24.62
C LYS A 10 -22.27 -11.03 24.25
N SER A 11 -21.93 -11.50 23.03
CA SER A 11 -20.65 -11.24 22.41
C SER A 11 -20.55 -9.74 22.10
N SER A 12 -19.77 -9.02 22.88
CA SER A 12 -19.43 -7.63 22.59
C SER A 12 -18.34 -7.61 21.51
N THR A 13 -18.73 -7.38 20.28
CA THR A 13 -17.81 -7.03 19.19
C THR A 13 -17.12 -5.74 19.59
N GLN A 14 -15.88 -5.81 20.05
CA GLN A 14 -15.04 -4.65 20.28
C GLN A 14 -14.70 -4.03 18.92
N LEU A 15 -15.37 -2.94 18.59
CA LEU A 15 -14.97 -2.06 17.49
C LEU A 15 -13.52 -1.64 17.73
N ARG A 16 -12.59 -2.12 16.88
CA ARG A 16 -11.20 -1.67 16.87
C ARG A 16 -11.22 -0.15 16.68
N LYS A 17 -10.77 0.59 17.68
CA LYS A 17 -10.60 2.04 17.59
C LYS A 17 -9.60 2.32 16.48
N VAL A 18 -10.09 2.91 15.39
CA VAL A 18 -9.25 3.53 14.36
C VAL A 18 -8.39 4.59 15.05
N ALA A 19 -7.08 4.52 14.88
CA ALA A 19 -6.19 5.53 15.46
C ALA A 19 -6.60 6.92 14.93
N PRO A 20 -6.77 7.93 15.79
CA PRO A 20 -7.14 9.26 15.34
C PRO A 20 -6.06 9.81 14.43
N LEU A 21 -6.46 10.29 13.25
CA LEU A 21 -5.59 11.01 12.32
C LEU A 21 -4.94 12.21 13.03
N PRO A 22 -3.65 12.50 12.79
CA PRO A 22 -2.94 13.60 13.46
C PRO A 22 -3.66 14.92 13.22
N GLN A 23 -3.86 15.70 14.29
CA GLN A 23 -4.62 16.97 14.28
C GLN A 23 -3.94 18.12 13.49
N TYR A 24 -2.77 17.90 12.91
CA TYR A 24 -2.03 18.88 12.10
C TYR A 24 -2.30 18.79 10.59
N ILE A 25 -3.31 18.06 10.18
CA ILE A 25 -3.84 18.21 8.82
C ILE A 25 -4.40 19.63 8.73
N GLU A 26 -3.86 20.46 7.82
CA GLU A 26 -4.44 21.78 7.52
C GLU A 26 -5.95 21.60 7.36
N LYS A 27 -6.73 22.27 8.22
CA LYS A 27 -8.18 22.09 8.30
C LYS A 27 -8.77 22.22 6.89
N GLY A 28 -9.32 21.13 6.35
CA GLY A 28 -9.99 21.10 5.06
C GLY A 28 -9.22 20.46 3.91
N LYS A 29 -7.95 20.04 4.06
CA LYS A 29 -7.26 19.27 3.03
C LYS A 29 -7.44 17.78 3.24
N LEU A 30 -7.90 17.08 2.20
CA LEU A 30 -7.93 15.61 2.20
C LEU A 30 -6.50 15.05 2.13
N PRO A 31 -6.23 13.93 2.83
CA PRO A 31 -4.95 13.24 2.70
C PRO A 31 -4.65 12.89 1.24
N PRO A 32 -3.37 12.90 0.81
CA PRO A 32 -3.00 12.49 -0.54
C PRO A 32 -3.54 11.11 -0.89
N GLN A 33 -4.37 11.02 -1.94
CA GLN A 33 -5.07 9.81 -2.35
C GLN A 33 -5.26 9.78 -3.87
N ALA A 34 -5.51 8.60 -4.42
CA ALA A 34 -5.81 8.37 -5.84
C ALA A 34 -6.76 7.18 -5.99
N VAL A 35 -7.94 7.28 -5.38
CA VAL A 35 -8.90 6.17 -5.21
C VAL A 35 -9.32 5.56 -6.55
N ASP A 36 -9.53 6.38 -7.59
CA ASP A 36 -9.90 5.86 -8.92
C ASP A 36 -8.77 5.01 -9.53
N LEU A 37 -7.51 5.34 -9.24
CA LEU A 37 -6.36 4.53 -9.68
C LEU A 37 -6.22 3.27 -8.85
N GLU A 38 -6.60 3.30 -7.55
CA GLU A 38 -6.65 2.10 -6.72
C GLU A 38 -7.69 1.11 -7.26
N ASP A 39 -8.91 1.59 -7.60
CA ASP A 39 -9.95 0.79 -8.23
C ASP A 39 -9.41 0.14 -9.53
N ALA A 40 -8.77 0.94 -10.40
CA ALA A 40 -8.24 0.48 -11.68
C ALA A 40 -7.12 -0.57 -11.52
N VAL A 41 -6.18 -0.35 -10.58
CA VAL A 41 -5.09 -1.30 -10.33
C VAL A 41 -5.65 -2.62 -9.79
N LEU A 42 -6.49 -2.59 -8.75
CA LEU A 42 -7.06 -3.82 -8.19
C LEU A 42 -7.87 -4.61 -9.23
N GLY A 43 -8.64 -3.92 -10.05
CA GLY A 43 -9.37 -4.54 -11.15
C GLY A 43 -8.45 -5.18 -12.19
N ALA A 44 -7.35 -4.49 -12.58
CA ALA A 44 -6.38 -5.00 -13.53
C ALA A 44 -5.66 -6.26 -13.02
N LEU A 45 -5.30 -6.30 -11.72
CA LEU A 45 -4.66 -7.46 -11.10
C LEU A 45 -5.52 -8.73 -11.13
N MET A 46 -6.86 -8.58 -11.11
CA MET A 46 -7.80 -9.70 -11.17
C MET A 46 -8.15 -10.13 -12.61
N LEU A 47 -7.80 -9.30 -13.61
CA LEU A 47 -8.07 -9.59 -15.02
C LEU A 47 -6.84 -10.13 -15.76
N GLU A 48 -5.65 -9.63 -15.41
CA GLU A 48 -4.42 -9.93 -16.16
C GLU A 48 -3.27 -10.35 -15.24
N LYS A 49 -2.80 -11.56 -15.47
CA LYS A 49 -1.72 -12.16 -14.68
C LYS A 49 -0.40 -11.37 -14.77
N GLU A 50 -0.11 -10.80 -15.93
CA GLU A 50 1.12 -10.03 -16.16
C GLU A 50 1.15 -8.75 -15.30
N ALA A 51 0.00 -8.08 -15.15
CA ALA A 51 -0.12 -6.89 -14.32
C ALA A 51 0.27 -7.15 -12.85
N VAL A 52 0.05 -8.37 -12.35
CA VAL A 52 0.43 -8.72 -10.98
C VAL A 52 1.94 -8.64 -10.80
N ASN A 53 2.72 -9.20 -11.74
CA ASN A 53 4.18 -9.19 -11.67
C ASN A 53 4.75 -7.78 -11.67
N ASP A 54 4.13 -6.86 -12.43
CA ASP A 54 4.58 -5.47 -12.54
C ASP A 54 4.26 -4.64 -11.29
N VAL A 55 3.21 -5.00 -10.54
CA VAL A 55 2.66 -4.20 -9.44
C VAL A 55 3.04 -4.74 -8.07
N ILE A 56 3.17 -6.06 -7.90
CA ILE A 56 3.29 -6.72 -6.60
C ILE A 56 4.48 -6.23 -5.77
N ASP A 57 5.54 -5.85 -6.45
CA ASP A 57 6.74 -5.32 -5.82
C ASP A 57 6.70 -3.79 -5.59
N ILE A 58 5.80 -3.06 -6.26
CA ILE A 58 5.67 -1.61 -6.15
C ILE A 58 4.79 -1.24 -4.97
N LEU A 59 3.70 -2.00 -4.77
CA LEU A 59 2.69 -1.72 -3.77
C LEU A 59 2.75 -2.68 -2.58
N LYS A 60 2.32 -2.15 -1.44
CA LYS A 60 2.02 -2.91 -0.22
C LYS A 60 0.56 -2.64 0.15
N PRO A 61 -0.08 -3.47 0.98
CA PRO A 61 -1.45 -3.20 1.44
C PRO A 61 -1.63 -1.77 1.96
N ASN A 62 -0.69 -1.28 2.80
CA ASN A 62 -0.72 0.07 3.35
C ASN A 62 -0.55 1.20 2.30
N SER A 63 -0.16 0.86 1.08
CA SER A 63 -0.04 1.85 -0.01
C SER A 63 -1.41 2.40 -0.42
N PHE A 64 -2.46 1.62 -0.23
CA PHE A 64 -3.83 2.00 -0.55
C PHE A 64 -4.43 2.91 0.52
N TYR A 65 -5.23 3.88 0.09
CA TYR A 65 -5.91 4.81 0.98
C TYR A 65 -7.13 4.18 1.66
N LYS A 66 -7.95 3.42 0.87
CA LYS A 66 -9.10 2.73 1.42
C LYS A 66 -8.69 1.43 2.11
N GLU A 67 -9.15 1.23 3.35
CA GLU A 67 -8.92 -0.03 4.08
C GLU A 67 -9.50 -1.25 3.34
N THR A 68 -10.63 -1.08 2.64
CA THR A 68 -11.20 -2.13 1.79
C THR A 68 -10.24 -2.57 0.68
N HIS A 69 -9.54 -1.61 0.04
CA HIS A 69 -8.54 -1.89 -0.98
C HIS A 69 -7.29 -2.55 -0.40
N GLN A 70 -6.89 -2.15 0.81
CA GLN A 70 -5.78 -2.79 1.53
C GLN A 70 -6.06 -4.29 1.73
N LYS A 71 -7.29 -4.64 2.14
CA LYS A 71 -7.70 -6.03 2.34
C LYS A 71 -7.77 -6.83 1.05
N ILE A 72 -8.27 -6.23 -0.02
CA ILE A 72 -8.29 -6.88 -1.34
C ILE A 72 -6.87 -7.15 -1.83
N PHE A 73 -5.98 -6.15 -1.72
CA PHE A 73 -4.58 -6.32 -2.14
C PHE A 73 -3.82 -7.33 -1.26
N GLU A 74 -4.10 -7.37 0.05
CA GLU A 74 -3.57 -8.38 0.97
C GLU A 74 -3.96 -9.80 0.51
N ALA A 75 -5.21 -10.01 0.14
CA ALA A 75 -5.68 -11.28 -0.40
C ALA A 75 -4.97 -11.65 -1.73
N ILE A 76 -4.81 -10.68 -2.64
CA ILE A 76 -4.06 -10.85 -3.89
C ILE A 76 -2.60 -11.22 -3.62
N GLN A 77 -1.96 -10.55 -2.67
CA GLN A 77 -0.57 -10.80 -2.30
C GLN A 77 -0.36 -12.21 -1.73
N ILE A 78 -1.29 -12.69 -0.91
CA ILE A 78 -1.24 -14.06 -0.37
C ILE A 78 -1.42 -15.08 -1.50
N LEU A 79 -2.39 -14.90 -2.41
CA LEU A 79 -2.58 -15.77 -3.56
C LEU A 79 -1.33 -15.84 -4.44
N PHE A 80 -0.68 -14.68 -4.65
CA PHE A 80 0.57 -14.60 -5.40
C PHE A 80 1.70 -15.40 -4.73
N GLN A 81 1.87 -15.26 -3.40
CA GLN A 81 2.89 -15.98 -2.62
C GLN A 81 2.65 -17.49 -2.63
N ASP A 82 1.37 -17.90 -2.56
CA ASP A 82 0.95 -19.31 -2.62
C ASP A 82 1.00 -19.87 -4.06
N SER A 83 1.36 -19.04 -5.07
CA SER A 83 1.34 -19.39 -6.49
C SER A 83 -0.05 -19.84 -7.00
N GLU A 84 -1.10 -19.37 -6.34
CA GLU A 84 -2.49 -19.61 -6.73
C GLU A 84 -2.94 -18.64 -7.85
N PRO A 85 -3.90 -19.03 -8.69
CA PRO A 85 -4.49 -18.12 -9.68
C PRO A 85 -5.10 -16.89 -9.01
N ILE A 86 -4.95 -15.72 -9.65
CA ILE A 86 -5.51 -14.46 -9.16
C ILE A 86 -6.60 -14.02 -10.13
N ASP A 87 -7.83 -14.17 -9.71
CA ASP A 87 -9.05 -13.76 -10.42
C ASP A 87 -10.16 -13.38 -9.43
N ILE A 88 -11.30 -12.94 -9.95
CA ILE A 88 -12.46 -12.54 -9.15
C ILE A 88 -12.89 -13.64 -8.17
N LEU A 89 -12.88 -14.90 -8.59
CA LEU A 89 -13.39 -16.02 -7.81
C LEU A 89 -12.42 -16.38 -6.68
N THR A 90 -11.13 -16.48 -6.99
CA THR A 90 -10.08 -16.84 -6.03
C THR A 90 -9.89 -15.75 -4.97
N VAL A 91 -9.91 -14.46 -5.37
CA VAL A 91 -9.85 -13.32 -4.44
C VAL A 91 -11.10 -13.29 -3.55
N THR A 92 -12.30 -13.49 -4.10
CA THR A 92 -13.54 -13.55 -3.32
C THR A 92 -13.49 -14.70 -2.31
N GLU A 93 -13.04 -15.88 -2.70
CA GLU A 93 -12.92 -17.03 -1.80
C GLU A 93 -11.86 -16.80 -0.71
N LYS A 94 -10.73 -16.17 -1.05
CA LYS A 94 -9.69 -15.83 -0.06
C LYS A 94 -10.22 -14.84 0.98
N LEU A 95 -10.92 -13.79 0.55
CA LEU A 95 -11.57 -12.80 1.43
C LEU A 95 -12.67 -13.42 2.28
N LYS A 96 -13.40 -14.40 1.75
CA LYS A 96 -14.40 -15.16 2.52
C LYS A 96 -13.75 -16.01 3.62
N LYS A 97 -12.64 -16.68 3.31
CA LYS A 97 -11.88 -17.47 4.29
C LYS A 97 -11.27 -16.62 5.39
N SER A 98 -10.79 -15.41 5.09
CA SER A 98 -10.28 -14.47 6.09
C SER A 98 -11.39 -13.77 6.90
N GLY A 99 -12.64 -13.83 6.45
CA GLY A 99 -13.77 -13.13 7.08
C GLY A 99 -13.88 -11.65 6.69
N ASP A 100 -13.09 -11.19 5.72
CA ASP A 100 -13.06 -9.79 5.29
C ASP A 100 -14.03 -9.48 4.14
N LEU A 101 -14.70 -10.49 3.56
CA LEU A 101 -15.52 -10.31 2.36
C LEU A 101 -16.66 -9.28 2.55
N ASP A 102 -17.35 -9.34 3.67
CA ASP A 102 -18.45 -8.39 3.96
C ASP A 102 -17.89 -6.98 4.21
N PHE A 103 -16.73 -6.87 4.84
CA PHE A 103 -16.05 -5.61 5.10
C PHE A 103 -15.66 -4.89 3.80
N VAL A 104 -15.19 -5.61 2.80
CA VAL A 104 -14.80 -5.02 1.50
C VAL A 104 -16.00 -4.69 0.60
N GLY A 105 -17.23 -5.05 0.98
CA GLY A 105 -18.45 -4.78 0.21
C GLY A 105 -18.96 -5.96 -0.61
N GLY A 106 -18.52 -7.18 -0.27
CA GLY A 106 -19.01 -8.43 -0.85
C GLY A 106 -18.54 -8.69 -2.29
N PRO A 107 -19.02 -9.80 -2.88
CA PRO A 107 -18.63 -10.19 -4.24
C PRO A 107 -18.99 -9.16 -5.31
N TYR A 108 -20.05 -8.39 -5.06
CA TYR A 108 -20.49 -7.33 -5.98
C TYR A 108 -19.42 -6.25 -6.14
N TYR A 109 -18.82 -5.80 -5.04
CA TYR A 109 -17.77 -4.77 -5.09
C TYR A 109 -16.52 -5.27 -5.84
N ILE A 110 -16.12 -6.52 -5.60
CA ILE A 110 -14.99 -7.15 -6.30
C ILE A 110 -15.25 -7.18 -7.82
N SER A 111 -16.46 -7.60 -8.22
CA SER A 111 -16.87 -7.58 -9.64
C SER A 111 -16.90 -6.16 -10.23
N GLN A 112 -17.32 -5.16 -9.44
CA GLN A 112 -17.37 -3.78 -9.89
C GLN A 112 -15.97 -3.22 -10.19
N LEU A 113 -14.94 -3.58 -9.41
CA LEU A 113 -13.56 -3.17 -9.65
C LEU A 113 -13.07 -3.63 -11.02
N THR A 114 -13.36 -4.88 -11.40
CA THR A 114 -12.94 -5.41 -12.72
C THR A 114 -13.72 -4.80 -13.89
N SER A 115 -14.99 -4.45 -13.69
CA SER A 115 -15.80 -3.82 -14.74
C SER A 115 -15.39 -2.39 -15.09
N ARG A 116 -14.63 -1.72 -14.21
CA ARG A 116 -14.14 -0.34 -14.41
C ARG A 116 -12.81 -0.27 -15.16
N VAL A 117 -12.15 -1.40 -15.36
CA VAL A 117 -10.83 -1.44 -16.04
C VAL A 117 -11.04 -1.32 -17.53
N ALA A 118 -10.59 -0.21 -18.12
CA ALA A 118 -10.59 -0.03 -19.56
C ALA A 118 -9.36 -0.71 -20.23
N SER A 119 -8.22 -0.80 -19.53
CA SER A 119 -6.98 -1.44 -19.96
C SER A 119 -6.05 -1.63 -18.76
N SER A 120 -5.39 -2.77 -18.69
CA SER A 120 -4.35 -3.08 -17.71
C SER A 120 -2.98 -2.54 -18.10
N ALA A 121 -2.79 -2.10 -19.34
CA ALA A 121 -1.52 -1.64 -19.89
C ALA A 121 -0.82 -0.54 -19.07
N ASN A 122 -1.57 0.20 -18.24
CA ASN A 122 -1.06 1.27 -17.40
C ASN A 122 -1.01 0.90 -15.90
N ALA A 123 -1.21 -0.37 -15.54
CA ALA A 123 -1.30 -0.79 -14.13
C ALA A 123 -0.03 -0.42 -13.35
N GLU A 124 1.16 -0.61 -13.92
CA GLU A 124 2.43 -0.23 -13.31
C GLU A 124 2.51 1.29 -13.07
N TYR A 125 2.14 2.09 -14.06
CA TYR A 125 2.16 3.56 -13.92
C TYR A 125 1.18 4.03 -12.85
N HIS A 126 -0.02 3.48 -12.79
CA HIS A 126 -1.00 3.76 -11.74
C HIS A 126 -0.49 3.33 -10.37
N ALA A 127 0.14 2.17 -10.26
CA ALA A 127 0.74 1.69 -9.02
C ALA A 127 1.82 2.65 -8.50
N ARG A 128 2.65 3.20 -9.38
CA ARG A 128 3.66 4.21 -9.01
C ARG A 128 3.03 5.50 -8.46
N ILE A 129 1.90 5.95 -9.01
CA ILE A 129 1.17 7.10 -8.48
C ILE A 129 0.60 6.79 -7.09
N ILE A 130 0.01 5.60 -6.89
CA ILE A 130 -0.49 5.17 -5.58
C ILE A 130 0.65 5.14 -4.55
N ALA A 131 1.81 4.57 -4.91
CA ALA A 131 3.00 4.57 -4.06
C ALA A 131 3.47 5.99 -3.70
N GLN A 132 3.46 6.93 -4.64
CA GLN A 132 3.78 8.34 -4.37
C GLN A 132 2.78 8.96 -3.38
N LYS A 133 1.47 8.67 -3.50
CA LYS A 133 0.47 9.14 -2.56
C LYS A 133 0.66 8.57 -1.15
N TYR A 134 1.06 7.32 -1.07
CA TYR A 134 1.43 6.68 0.20
C TYR A 134 2.63 7.37 0.85
N VAL A 135 3.71 7.60 0.10
CA VAL A 135 4.89 8.32 0.59
C VAL A 135 4.52 9.71 1.13
N GLN A 136 3.68 10.44 0.41
CA GLN A 136 3.18 11.75 0.86
C GLN A 136 2.42 11.64 2.18
N ARG A 137 1.55 10.62 2.37
CA ARG A 137 0.84 10.39 3.63
C ARG A 137 1.78 10.06 4.77
N GLU A 138 2.78 9.20 4.54
CA GLU A 138 3.76 8.84 5.54
C GLU A 138 4.62 10.03 5.98
N LEU A 139 5.05 10.88 5.04
CA LEU A 139 5.77 12.11 5.36
C LEU A 139 4.92 13.07 6.21
N ILE A 140 3.63 13.21 5.89
CA ILE A 140 2.71 14.02 6.69
C ILE A 140 2.57 13.43 8.11
N ARG A 141 2.43 12.10 8.23
CA ARG A 141 2.32 11.41 9.51
C ARG A 141 3.56 11.63 10.38
N ILE A 142 4.75 11.36 9.82
CA ILE A 142 6.04 11.49 10.54
C ILE A 142 6.27 12.95 10.96
N SER A 143 6.03 13.90 10.06
CA SER A 143 6.17 15.33 10.37
C SER A 143 5.23 15.76 11.49
N SER A 144 3.98 15.28 11.47
CA SER A 144 2.98 15.59 12.50
C SER A 144 3.36 14.99 13.86
N GLU A 145 3.90 13.76 13.89
CA GLU A 145 4.40 13.13 15.11
C GLU A 145 5.61 13.87 15.65
N THR A 146 6.56 14.23 14.78
CA THR A 146 7.76 14.99 15.15
C THR A 146 7.39 16.35 15.74
N ILE A 147 6.46 17.08 15.10
CA ILE A 147 5.95 18.35 15.63
C ILE A 147 5.33 18.18 17.00
N LYS A 148 4.47 17.14 17.17
CA LYS A 148 3.83 16.87 18.47
C LYS A 148 4.85 16.59 19.57
N MET A 149 5.87 15.79 19.29
CA MET A 149 6.93 15.49 20.25
C MET A 149 7.80 16.72 20.58
N ALA A 150 8.04 17.59 19.59
CA ALA A 150 8.81 18.82 19.79
C ALA A 150 8.12 19.86 20.71
N TYR A 151 6.77 19.81 20.79
CA TYR A 151 5.99 20.63 21.73
C TYR A 151 5.85 19.99 23.12
N ASP A 152 6.23 18.72 23.27
CA ASP A 152 6.17 18.03 24.55
C ASP A 152 7.46 18.27 25.32
N GLU A 153 7.39 19.12 26.38
CA GLU A 153 8.53 19.48 27.20
C GLU A 153 9.16 18.30 27.98
N THR A 154 8.47 17.14 27.99
CA THR A 154 8.96 15.92 28.65
C THR A 154 9.78 15.03 27.71
N THR A 155 9.75 15.30 26.40
CA THR A 155 10.46 14.52 25.39
C THR A 155 11.96 14.88 25.41
N ASP A 156 12.84 13.88 25.53
CA ASP A 156 14.27 14.07 25.37
C ASP A 156 14.62 14.45 23.92
N ILE A 157 15.54 15.39 23.75
CA ILE A 157 15.91 15.91 22.42
C ILE A 157 16.58 14.83 21.55
N PHE A 158 17.34 13.91 22.15
CA PHE A 158 17.99 12.85 21.39
C PHE A 158 16.97 11.82 20.93
N ASP A 159 15.98 11.44 21.76
CA ASP A 159 14.87 10.56 21.38
C ASP A 159 14.03 11.17 20.26
N LEU A 160 13.82 12.49 20.28
CA LEU A 160 13.12 13.21 19.21
C LEU A 160 13.88 13.14 17.90
N LEU A 161 15.18 13.37 17.91
CA LEU A 161 16.03 13.32 16.72
C LEU A 161 16.08 11.90 16.13
N ASP A 162 16.31 10.88 16.97
CA ASP A 162 16.37 9.48 16.55
C ASP A 162 15.05 9.03 15.91
N LYS A 163 13.93 9.48 16.48
CA LYS A 163 12.60 9.13 15.96
C LYS A 163 12.30 9.82 14.62
N ALA A 164 12.70 11.08 14.46
CA ALA A 164 12.55 11.81 13.21
C ALA A 164 13.41 11.19 12.11
N GLU A 165 14.68 10.86 12.40
CA GLU A 165 15.60 10.23 11.46
C GLU A 165 15.11 8.84 11.04
N SER A 166 14.79 7.97 11.99
CA SER A 166 14.32 6.62 11.70
C SER A 166 13.02 6.61 10.93
N GLY A 167 12.11 7.56 11.22
CA GLY A 167 10.88 7.76 10.47
C GLY A 167 11.14 8.10 9.00
N LEU A 168 11.99 9.08 8.72
CA LEU A 168 12.37 9.45 7.35
C LEU A 168 13.10 8.31 6.64
N TYR A 169 14.01 7.62 7.33
CA TYR A 169 14.72 6.48 6.78
C TYR A 169 13.78 5.34 6.36
N SER A 170 12.78 5.03 7.18
CA SER A 170 11.80 3.97 6.89
C SER A 170 11.00 4.24 5.60
N VAL A 171 10.64 5.51 5.34
CA VAL A 171 9.97 5.91 4.10
C VAL A 171 10.90 5.75 2.90
N THR A 172 12.16 6.15 3.07
CA THR A 172 13.16 6.10 2.01
C THR A 172 13.51 4.66 1.64
N GLU A 173 13.84 3.83 2.64
CA GLU A 173 14.22 2.43 2.44
C GLU A 173 13.08 1.61 1.83
N GLY A 174 11.85 1.84 2.28
CA GLY A 174 10.68 1.11 1.81
C GLY A 174 10.29 1.40 0.36
N ASN A 175 10.67 2.57 -0.18
CA ASN A 175 10.20 3.05 -1.48
C ASN A 175 11.31 3.26 -2.52
N LEU A 176 12.58 3.36 -2.10
CA LEU A 176 13.72 3.61 -3.02
C LEU A 176 14.44 2.32 -3.45
N LYS A 177 14.10 1.14 -2.92
CA LYS A 177 14.76 -0.13 -3.26
C LYS A 177 14.67 -0.53 -4.73
N LYS A 178 13.95 0.19 -5.58
CA LYS A 178 13.77 -0.11 -7.01
C LYS A 178 14.41 0.87 -8.00
N SER A 179 15.30 1.75 -7.56
CA SER A 179 16.18 2.46 -8.50
C SER A 179 17.55 1.76 -8.64
N TRP A 180 17.53 0.43 -8.61
CA TRP A 180 18.68 -0.33 -9.06
C TRP A 180 18.53 -0.52 -10.57
N ASP A 181 19.19 0.31 -11.34
CA ASP A 181 19.44 -0.03 -12.74
C ASP A 181 20.13 -1.41 -12.75
N PRO A 182 19.66 -2.37 -13.54
CA PRO A 182 20.31 -3.67 -13.64
C PRO A 182 21.80 -3.43 -13.92
N MET A 183 22.68 -4.12 -13.23
CA MET A 183 24.15 -4.02 -13.42
C MET A 183 24.54 -4.02 -14.90
N ARG A 184 23.76 -4.72 -15.73
CA ARG A 184 23.90 -4.78 -17.18
C ARG A 184 23.72 -3.43 -17.87
N THR A 185 22.78 -2.59 -17.39
CA THR A 185 22.54 -1.23 -17.93
C THR A 185 23.68 -0.30 -17.52
N LEU A 186 24.15 -0.38 -16.27
CA LEU A 186 25.29 0.40 -15.79
C LEU A 186 26.59 0.01 -16.50
N LEU A 187 26.81 -1.29 -16.71
CA LEU A 187 27.95 -1.77 -17.50
C LEU A 187 27.88 -1.29 -18.96
N GLY A 188 26.69 -1.35 -19.58
CA GLY A 188 26.51 -0.83 -20.96
C GLY A 188 26.79 0.66 -21.06
N GLN A 189 26.34 1.46 -20.11
CA GLN A 189 26.63 2.90 -20.06
C GLN A 189 28.11 3.19 -19.79
N ALA A 190 28.75 2.42 -18.92
CA ALA A 190 30.18 2.56 -18.65
C ALA A 190 31.04 2.21 -19.86
N ILE A 191 30.73 1.13 -20.58
CA ILE A 191 31.43 0.74 -21.80
C ILE A 191 31.24 1.80 -22.89
N ALA A 192 30.03 2.27 -23.14
CA ALA A 192 29.77 3.33 -24.13
C ALA A 192 30.53 4.62 -23.81
N ARG A 193 30.65 4.97 -22.52
CA ARG A 193 31.41 6.16 -22.09
C ARG A 193 32.92 6.01 -22.25
N ILE A 194 33.45 4.81 -22.05
CA ILE A 194 34.85 4.48 -22.28
C ILE A 194 35.16 4.54 -23.80
N GLU A 195 34.29 4.01 -24.65
CA GLU A 195 34.42 4.05 -26.10
C GLU A 195 34.39 5.50 -26.62
N GLU A 196 33.50 6.33 -26.09
CA GLU A 196 33.43 7.77 -26.42
C GLU A 196 34.71 8.53 -26.04
N MET A 197 35.31 8.17 -24.89
CA MET A 197 36.57 8.79 -24.47
C MET A 197 37.77 8.37 -25.34
N LYS A 198 37.81 7.08 -25.76
CA LYS A 198 38.83 6.57 -26.68
C LYS A 198 38.81 7.23 -28.06
N GLY A 199 37.59 7.54 -28.57
CA GLY A 199 37.46 8.22 -29.86
C GLY A 199 37.78 9.72 -29.86
N LYS A 200 38.08 10.32 -28.70
CA LYS A 200 38.47 11.74 -28.58
C LYS A 200 39.98 11.94 -28.47
N ASP A 201 40.76 10.87 -28.33
CA ASP A 201 42.23 10.89 -28.22
C ASP A 201 42.93 10.50 -29.54
N GLU A 202 42.20 10.39 -30.65
CA GLU A 202 42.70 10.35 -32.02
C GLU A 202 42.31 11.65 -32.78
#